data_4c59f2f921cd50f44225c8a34fa019ee
#
_entry.id   4c59f2f921cd50f44225c8a34fa019ee
#
_cell.length_a   1.000
_cell.length_b   1.000
_cell.length_c   1.000
_cell.angle_alpha   90.00
_cell.angle_beta   90.00
_cell.angle_gamma   90.00
#
_symmetry.space_group_name_H-M   'P 1'
#
loop_
_entity.id
_entity.type
_entity.pdbx_description
1 polymer ?
#
loop_
_entity_poly.entity_id
_entity_poly.type
_entity_poly.pdbx_seq_one_letter_code
_entity_poly.pdbx_strand_id
1 'polypeptide(L)'
;YIGPSKELQDYKNAYKIYSKEVNNLEELENKVIDEAELAYKKAQIEEIEKLNLEHGELEKLENLERKMANFVRLQETINNVNELLDGDDGAIAKIYQSRRLIDYLKDEDYETYSTKLNDCYYNLEEINNALKDSLNALNEYEYTPEYIAERIYNIKKVMRKHGNSEDDIFNAHEQLLKDITLMSDYEYALNKQKELVNNLKKDLMIKANALSILRNKYANKLNKEVDAQLSDLSLTNAHFKVHFNIIEPRSNGIDDVTFYISSNVGMPFNHLKDVVSGGESSRIMLGLKVIFSKYCNYETMI
;
A
#
# COMPACT_ATOMS: atom_id res chain seq x y z
N TYR A 1 -46.37 26.19 4.38
CA TYR A 1 -46.37 27.63 4.77
C TYR A 1 -45.27 28.43 4.05
N ILE A 2 -44.15 27.80 3.77
CA ILE A 2 -43.12 28.32 2.87
C ILE A 2 -43.26 27.61 1.56
N GLY A 3 -43.82 28.29 0.56
CA GLY A 3 -43.91 27.79 -0.81
C GLY A 3 -42.50 27.53 -1.39
N PRO A 4 -42.39 27.19 -2.68
CA PRO A 4 -41.11 27.00 -3.33
C PRO A 4 -40.32 28.29 -3.26
N SER A 5 -39.41 28.39 -2.25
CA SER A 5 -38.50 29.52 -2.10
C SER A 5 -37.18 29.20 -2.82
N LYS A 6 -36.48 30.27 -3.20
CA LYS A 6 -35.14 30.15 -3.80
C LYS A 6 -34.17 29.40 -2.87
N GLU A 7 -34.18 29.71 -1.61
CA GLU A 7 -33.33 29.09 -0.57
C GLU A 7 -33.58 27.58 -0.47
N LEU A 8 -34.83 27.14 -0.54
CA LEU A 8 -35.15 25.71 -0.53
C LEU A 8 -34.66 25.01 -1.80
N GLN A 9 -34.78 25.67 -2.95
CA GLN A 9 -34.29 25.10 -4.21
C GLN A 9 -32.78 25.03 -4.25
N ASP A 10 -32.08 26.09 -3.80
CA ASP A 10 -30.63 26.15 -3.72
C ASP A 10 -30.10 25.08 -2.76
N TYR A 11 -30.77 24.90 -1.62
CA TYR A 11 -30.43 23.82 -0.68
C TYR A 11 -30.62 22.43 -1.30
N LYS A 12 -31.74 22.16 -1.92
CA LYS A 12 -32.02 20.86 -2.54
C LYS A 12 -31.03 20.51 -3.63
N ASN A 13 -30.63 21.50 -4.43
CA ASN A 13 -29.64 21.30 -5.47
C ASN A 13 -28.26 20.95 -4.85
N ALA A 14 -27.85 21.68 -3.83
CA ALA A 14 -26.59 21.41 -3.12
C ALA A 14 -26.62 20.04 -2.42
N TYR A 15 -27.73 19.69 -1.77
CA TYR A 15 -27.90 18.39 -1.11
C TYR A 15 -27.79 17.23 -2.11
N LYS A 16 -28.41 17.36 -3.27
CA LYS A 16 -28.34 16.33 -4.33
C LYS A 16 -26.89 16.09 -4.78
N ILE A 17 -26.11 17.16 -4.96
CA ILE A 17 -24.68 17.06 -5.34
C ILE A 17 -23.88 16.43 -4.20
N TYR A 18 -24.05 16.95 -3.00
CA TYR A 18 -23.35 16.43 -1.80
C TYR A 18 -23.63 14.95 -1.57
N SER A 19 -24.91 14.55 -1.57
CA SER A 19 -25.31 13.16 -1.35
C SER A 19 -24.75 12.20 -2.40
N LYS A 20 -24.70 12.63 -3.68
CA LYS A 20 -24.07 11.85 -4.74
C LYS A 20 -22.57 11.65 -4.47
N GLU A 21 -21.86 12.70 -4.10
CA GLU A 21 -20.41 12.60 -3.87
C GLU A 21 -20.07 11.87 -2.57
N VAL A 22 -20.97 11.87 -1.57
CA VAL A 22 -20.85 11.00 -0.38
C VAL A 22 -20.96 9.53 -0.77
N ASN A 23 -21.93 9.16 -1.59
CA ASN A 23 -22.05 7.78 -2.06
C ASN A 23 -20.83 7.34 -2.88
N ASN A 24 -20.28 8.22 -3.73
CA ASN A 24 -19.05 7.95 -4.46
C ASN A 24 -17.87 7.74 -3.49
N LEU A 25 -17.80 8.50 -2.40
CA LEU A 25 -16.79 8.32 -1.37
C LEU A 25 -16.93 6.97 -0.65
N GLU A 26 -18.15 6.59 -0.27
CA GLU A 26 -18.45 5.30 0.35
C GLU A 26 -18.08 4.12 -0.57
N GLU A 27 -18.34 4.22 -1.87
CA GLU A 27 -17.90 3.21 -2.85
C GLU A 27 -16.39 3.10 -2.94
N LEU A 28 -15.68 4.24 -2.85
CA LEU A 28 -14.22 4.24 -2.78
C LEU A 28 -13.74 3.67 -1.43
N GLU A 29 -14.28 4.04 -0.30
CA GLU A 29 -13.86 3.55 1.02
C GLU A 29 -14.11 2.05 1.22
N ASN A 30 -15.09 1.47 0.53
CA ASN A 30 -15.35 0.03 0.55
C ASN A 30 -14.29 -0.80 -0.20
N LYS A 31 -13.44 -0.17 -1.03
CA LYS A 31 -12.27 -0.80 -1.64
C LYS A 31 -11.09 -0.67 -0.69
N VAL A 32 -11.02 -1.50 0.32
CA VAL A 32 -9.98 -1.45 1.36
C VAL A 32 -8.60 -1.64 0.75
N ILE A 33 -7.74 -0.61 0.84
CA ILE A 33 -6.30 -0.79 0.70
C ILE A 33 -5.77 -1.09 2.11
N ASP A 34 -5.15 -2.25 2.25
CA ASP A 34 -4.43 -2.61 3.47
C ASP A 34 -3.07 -1.90 3.46
N GLU A 35 -2.89 -0.93 4.36
CA GLU A 35 -1.61 -0.23 4.52
C GLU A 35 -0.47 -1.20 4.87
N ALA A 36 -0.78 -2.30 5.57
CA ALA A 36 0.20 -3.35 5.87
C ALA A 36 0.62 -4.09 4.59
N GLU A 37 -0.32 -4.34 3.66
CA GLU A 37 -0.02 -4.93 2.36
C GLU A 37 0.87 -4.00 1.53
N LEU A 38 0.58 -2.70 1.51
CA LEU A 38 1.40 -1.71 0.80
C LEU A 38 2.82 -1.65 1.36
N ALA A 39 2.97 -1.61 2.69
CA ALA A 39 4.28 -1.63 3.35
C ALA A 39 5.06 -2.92 3.04
N TYR A 40 4.39 -4.06 3.05
CA TYR A 40 4.97 -5.35 2.72
C TYR A 40 5.48 -5.39 1.26
N LYS A 41 4.67 -4.93 0.29
CA LYS A 41 5.07 -4.87 -1.12
C LYS A 41 6.27 -3.94 -1.34
N LYS A 42 6.31 -2.78 -0.66
CA LYS A 42 7.47 -1.86 -0.69
C LYS A 42 8.73 -2.52 -0.17
N ALA A 43 8.64 -3.25 0.95
CA ALA A 43 9.78 -3.97 1.52
C ALA A 43 10.30 -5.08 0.58
N GLN A 44 9.41 -5.77 -0.16
CA GLN A 44 9.81 -6.75 -1.16
C GLN A 44 10.55 -6.12 -2.35
N ILE A 45 10.07 -4.97 -2.85
CA ILE A 45 10.76 -4.21 -3.90
C ILE A 45 12.16 -3.82 -3.43
N GLU A 46 12.27 -3.26 -2.23
CA GLU A 46 13.56 -2.84 -1.66
C GLU A 46 14.53 -4.02 -1.52
N GLU A 47 14.05 -5.22 -1.16
CA GLU A 47 14.86 -6.43 -1.07
C GLU A 47 15.39 -6.85 -2.46
N ILE A 48 14.53 -6.80 -3.49
CA ILE A 48 14.93 -7.13 -4.87
C ILE A 48 15.91 -6.10 -5.41
N GLU A 49 15.66 -4.81 -5.21
CA GLU A 49 16.53 -3.72 -5.68
C GLU A 49 17.91 -3.74 -5.01
N LYS A 50 17.97 -4.03 -3.71
CA LYS A 50 19.24 -4.20 -2.99
C LYS A 50 20.08 -5.37 -3.52
N LEU A 51 19.44 -6.39 -4.09
CA LEU A 51 20.15 -7.49 -4.68
C LEU A 51 20.95 -7.05 -5.92
N ASN A 52 20.48 -6.02 -6.63
CA ASN A 52 21.10 -5.50 -7.86
C ASN A 52 21.50 -6.62 -8.83
N LEU A 53 20.51 -7.50 -9.13
CA LEU A 53 20.72 -8.68 -9.96
C LEU A 53 20.77 -8.30 -11.44
N GLU A 54 21.73 -8.89 -12.16
CA GLU A 54 21.83 -8.80 -13.62
C GLU A 54 21.28 -10.06 -14.30
N HIS A 55 20.71 -9.89 -15.49
CA HIS A 55 20.19 -11.03 -16.25
C HIS A 55 21.31 -12.06 -16.58
N GLY A 56 21.06 -13.32 -16.23
CA GLY A 56 22.00 -14.44 -16.44
C GLY A 56 23.19 -14.42 -15.50
N GLU A 57 23.16 -13.62 -14.41
CA GLU A 57 24.25 -13.54 -13.43
C GLU A 57 24.43 -14.88 -12.70
N LEU A 58 23.34 -15.52 -12.28
CA LEU A 58 23.40 -16.79 -11.57
C LEU A 58 24.08 -17.88 -12.40
N GLU A 59 23.73 -18.01 -13.68
CA GLU A 59 24.33 -18.98 -14.57
C GLU A 59 25.83 -18.73 -14.77
N LYS A 60 26.23 -17.46 -14.92
CA LYS A 60 27.63 -17.06 -15.03
C LYS A 60 28.41 -17.42 -13.76
N LEU A 61 27.84 -17.12 -12.59
CA LEU A 61 28.47 -17.41 -11.30
C LEU A 61 28.57 -18.91 -11.02
N GLU A 62 27.53 -19.69 -11.31
CA GLU A 62 27.55 -21.16 -11.17
C GLU A 62 28.57 -21.84 -12.11
N ASN A 63 28.71 -21.27 -13.32
CA ASN A 63 29.74 -21.73 -14.24
C ASN A 63 31.15 -21.40 -13.73
N LEU A 64 31.33 -20.21 -13.13
CA LEU A 64 32.58 -19.77 -12.56
C LEU A 64 32.93 -20.60 -11.32
N GLU A 65 31.96 -20.84 -10.42
CA GLU A 65 32.13 -21.71 -9.25
C GLU A 65 32.63 -23.10 -9.64
N ARG A 66 32.02 -23.73 -10.66
CA ARG A 66 32.46 -25.03 -11.17
C ARG A 66 33.88 -25.00 -11.73
N LYS A 67 34.26 -23.95 -12.47
CA LYS A 67 35.63 -23.78 -12.97
C LYS A 67 36.63 -23.62 -11.82
N MET A 68 36.30 -22.83 -10.80
CA MET A 68 37.16 -22.62 -9.65
C MET A 68 37.31 -23.88 -8.80
N ALA A 69 36.26 -24.65 -8.57
CA ALA A 69 36.32 -25.92 -7.87
C ALA A 69 37.25 -26.92 -8.61
N ASN A 70 37.20 -26.98 -9.93
CA ASN A 70 38.11 -27.78 -10.75
C ASN A 70 39.54 -27.26 -10.67
N PHE A 71 39.72 -25.94 -10.63
CA PHE A 71 41.02 -25.30 -10.50
C PHE A 71 41.68 -25.62 -9.16
N VAL A 72 40.98 -25.48 -8.03
CA VAL A 72 41.51 -25.84 -6.70
C VAL A 72 41.98 -27.29 -6.67
N ARG A 73 41.16 -28.21 -7.21
CA ARG A 73 41.53 -29.62 -7.30
C ARG A 73 42.77 -29.86 -8.17
N LEU A 74 42.84 -29.13 -9.29
CA LEU A 74 44.01 -29.22 -10.21
C LEU A 74 45.26 -28.69 -9.49
N GLN A 75 45.18 -27.55 -8.81
CA GLN A 75 46.26 -26.95 -8.04
C GLN A 75 46.77 -27.88 -6.95
N GLU A 76 45.89 -28.47 -6.13
CA GLU A 76 46.25 -29.44 -5.11
C GLU A 76 46.96 -30.65 -5.73
N THR A 77 46.44 -31.16 -6.84
CA THR A 77 47.04 -32.35 -7.52
C THR A 77 48.44 -32.02 -8.05
N ILE A 78 48.61 -30.88 -8.73
CA ILE A 78 49.91 -30.47 -9.26
C ILE A 78 50.93 -30.19 -8.12
N ASN A 79 50.49 -29.52 -7.05
CA ASN A 79 51.35 -29.31 -5.90
C ASN A 79 51.82 -30.61 -5.27
N ASN A 80 50.93 -31.61 -5.13
CA ASN A 80 51.29 -32.93 -4.66
C ASN A 80 52.30 -33.64 -5.58
N VAL A 81 52.11 -33.53 -6.92
CA VAL A 81 53.05 -34.09 -7.90
C VAL A 81 54.39 -33.37 -7.78
N ASN A 82 54.41 -32.05 -7.71
CA ASN A 82 55.65 -31.27 -7.54
C ASN A 82 56.42 -31.67 -6.27
N GLU A 83 55.71 -31.88 -5.13
CA GLU A 83 56.32 -32.35 -3.87
C GLU A 83 56.94 -33.74 -4.03
N LEU A 84 56.26 -34.67 -4.73
CA LEU A 84 56.81 -36.00 -5.02
C LEU A 84 57.99 -35.98 -5.96
N LEU A 85 58.06 -35.03 -6.89
CA LEU A 85 59.16 -34.90 -7.85
C LEU A 85 60.34 -34.13 -7.27
N ASP A 86 60.11 -32.97 -6.64
CA ASP A 86 61.12 -31.97 -6.29
C ASP A 86 61.13 -31.60 -4.78
N GLY A 87 60.35 -32.29 -3.91
CA GLY A 87 60.41 -32.15 -2.46
C GLY A 87 61.72 -32.67 -1.86
N ASP A 88 61.92 -32.50 -0.56
CA ASP A 88 63.14 -32.83 0.17
C ASP A 88 63.66 -34.27 -0.07
N ASP A 89 62.74 -35.20 -0.27
CA ASP A 89 63.01 -36.63 -0.60
C ASP A 89 62.45 -37.01 -1.96
N GLY A 90 62.35 -36.07 -2.89
CA GLY A 90 61.74 -36.21 -4.19
C GLY A 90 62.45 -37.09 -5.15
N ALA A 91 61.74 -37.52 -6.24
CA ALA A 91 62.26 -38.44 -7.24
C ALA A 91 63.50 -37.90 -7.98
N ILE A 92 63.52 -36.60 -8.28
CA ILE A 92 64.65 -35.90 -8.91
C ILE A 92 65.91 -36.03 -8.10
N ALA A 93 65.82 -35.77 -6.80
CA ALA A 93 66.96 -35.89 -5.89
C ALA A 93 67.43 -37.33 -5.77
N LYS A 94 66.60 -38.33 -5.71
CA LYS A 94 66.90 -39.76 -5.68
C LYS A 94 67.54 -40.26 -6.96
N ILE A 95 67.07 -39.83 -8.12
CA ILE A 95 67.73 -40.17 -9.40
C ILE A 95 69.12 -39.57 -9.50
N TYR A 96 69.27 -38.30 -9.09
CA TYR A 96 70.62 -37.66 -9.03
C TYR A 96 71.54 -38.39 -8.14
N GLN A 97 71.15 -38.77 -6.91
CA GLN A 97 71.91 -39.55 -5.98
C GLN A 97 72.33 -40.93 -6.56
N SER A 98 71.33 -41.62 -7.20
CA SER A 98 71.59 -42.92 -7.84
C SER A 98 72.62 -42.83 -8.95
N ARG A 99 72.52 -41.80 -9.81
CA ARG A 99 73.50 -41.53 -10.85
C ARG A 99 74.91 -41.34 -10.24
N ARG A 100 75.09 -40.52 -9.19
CA ARG A 100 76.35 -40.27 -8.51
C ARG A 100 76.98 -41.56 -7.97
N LEU A 101 76.16 -42.47 -7.45
CA LEU A 101 76.60 -43.75 -6.96
C LEU A 101 77.17 -44.63 -8.07
N ILE A 102 76.53 -44.64 -9.28
CA ILE A 102 77.05 -45.37 -10.43
C ILE A 102 78.31 -44.75 -10.99
N ASP A 103 78.41 -43.41 -11.11
CA ASP A 103 79.53 -42.67 -11.56
C ASP A 103 80.81 -42.96 -10.66
N TYR A 104 80.54 -43.21 -9.36
CA TYR A 104 81.61 -43.55 -8.41
C TYR A 104 82.21 -44.91 -8.69
N LEU A 105 81.59 -45.86 -9.34
CA LEU A 105 82.08 -47.19 -9.71
C LEU A 105 83.22 -47.11 -10.71
N LYS A 106 83.31 -46.06 -11.55
CA LYS A 106 84.33 -45.84 -12.58
C LYS A 106 84.55 -47.01 -13.50
N ASP A 107 83.47 -47.74 -13.86
CA ASP A 107 83.45 -48.93 -14.67
C ASP A 107 82.67 -48.66 -15.94
N GLU A 108 83.32 -48.90 -17.13
CA GLU A 108 82.74 -48.61 -18.45
C GLU A 108 81.49 -49.42 -18.72
N ASP A 109 81.34 -50.59 -18.12
CA ASP A 109 80.13 -51.41 -18.29
C ASP A 109 78.86 -50.74 -17.72
N TYR A 110 79.02 -49.76 -16.81
CA TYR A 110 77.92 -49.03 -16.16
C TYR A 110 77.65 -47.63 -16.74
N GLU A 111 78.48 -47.11 -17.65
CA GLU A 111 78.32 -45.76 -18.23
C GLU A 111 76.98 -45.56 -18.93
N THR A 112 76.48 -46.59 -19.61
CA THR A 112 75.17 -46.56 -20.26
C THR A 112 74.05 -46.35 -19.24
N TYR A 113 74.11 -46.88 -18.03
CA TYR A 113 73.10 -46.68 -16.96
C TYR A 113 73.20 -45.29 -16.35
N SER A 114 74.39 -44.73 -16.20
CA SER A 114 74.59 -43.34 -15.74
C SER A 114 73.93 -42.37 -16.74
N THR A 115 74.15 -42.55 -18.06
CA THR A 115 73.55 -41.74 -19.12
C THR A 115 71.97 -41.81 -19.08
N LYS A 116 71.42 -43.00 -18.93
CA LYS A 116 70.00 -43.15 -18.79
C LYS A 116 69.45 -42.51 -17.55
N LEU A 117 70.09 -42.55 -16.43
CA LEU A 117 69.68 -41.83 -15.20
C LEU A 117 69.76 -40.33 -15.39
N ASN A 118 70.73 -39.86 -16.14
CA ASN A 118 70.85 -38.43 -16.46
C ASN A 118 69.70 -37.95 -17.34
N ASP A 119 69.30 -38.73 -18.36
CA ASP A 119 68.16 -38.44 -19.19
C ASP A 119 66.85 -38.45 -18.40
N CYS A 120 66.69 -39.38 -17.47
CA CYS A 120 65.55 -39.40 -16.55
C CYS A 120 65.48 -38.14 -15.66
N TYR A 121 66.65 -37.70 -15.12
CA TYR A 121 66.77 -36.49 -14.34
C TYR A 121 66.25 -35.25 -15.09
N TYR A 122 66.76 -35.00 -16.29
CA TYR A 122 66.35 -33.85 -17.09
C TYR A 122 64.88 -33.91 -17.55
N ASN A 123 64.37 -35.09 -17.91
CA ASN A 123 62.99 -35.27 -18.28
C ASN A 123 62.06 -34.95 -17.09
N LEU A 124 62.39 -35.35 -15.86
CA LEU A 124 61.59 -35.04 -14.68
C LEU A 124 61.70 -33.57 -14.31
N GLU A 125 62.88 -32.93 -14.45
CA GLU A 125 62.97 -31.45 -14.27
C GLU A 125 62.10 -30.71 -15.27
N GLU A 126 62.09 -31.10 -16.54
CA GLU A 126 61.25 -30.49 -17.58
C GLU A 126 59.77 -30.63 -17.25
N ILE A 127 59.34 -31.83 -16.85
CA ILE A 127 57.95 -32.08 -16.44
C ILE A 127 57.56 -31.23 -15.23
N ASN A 128 58.42 -31.16 -14.20
CA ASN A 128 58.21 -30.41 -12.99
C ASN A 128 58.08 -28.90 -13.28
N ASN A 129 58.94 -28.36 -14.14
CA ASN A 129 58.90 -26.96 -14.54
C ASN A 129 57.63 -26.65 -15.37
N ALA A 130 57.27 -27.52 -16.33
CA ALA A 130 56.07 -27.36 -17.12
C ALA A 130 54.78 -27.36 -16.26
N LEU A 131 54.73 -28.19 -15.21
CA LEU A 131 53.62 -28.22 -14.25
C LEU A 131 53.58 -26.94 -13.40
N LYS A 132 54.73 -26.44 -12.95
CA LYS A 132 54.82 -25.15 -12.22
C LYS A 132 54.34 -23.97 -13.07
N ASP A 133 54.77 -23.94 -14.35
CA ASP A 133 54.35 -22.88 -15.26
C ASP A 133 52.87 -22.94 -15.58
N SER A 134 52.29 -24.14 -15.68
CA SER A 134 50.82 -24.29 -15.86
C SER A 134 50.01 -23.78 -14.69
N LEU A 135 50.50 -23.88 -13.45
CA LEU A 135 49.86 -23.29 -12.26
C LEU A 135 49.89 -21.77 -12.28
N ASN A 136 51.04 -21.20 -12.68
CA ASN A 136 51.20 -19.74 -12.72
C ASN A 136 50.24 -19.07 -13.75
N ALA A 137 49.97 -19.77 -14.87
CA ALA A 137 49.09 -19.30 -15.92
C ALA A 137 47.59 -19.32 -15.50
N LEU A 138 47.25 -19.99 -14.40
CA LEU A 138 45.83 -20.18 -13.97
C LEU A 138 45.36 -19.21 -12.91
N ASN A 139 46.21 -18.30 -12.40
CA ASN A 139 45.95 -17.49 -11.20
C ASN A 139 45.21 -16.17 -11.43
N GLU A 140 44.54 -15.92 -12.56
CA GLU A 140 43.83 -14.67 -12.84
C GLU A 140 42.30 -14.88 -12.78
N TYR A 141 41.74 -15.01 -11.59
CA TYR A 141 40.29 -14.84 -11.39
C TYR A 141 40.00 -13.51 -10.71
N GLU A 142 39.03 -12.78 -11.25
CA GLU A 142 38.56 -11.46 -10.78
C GLU A 142 37.90 -11.54 -9.38
N TYR A 143 37.33 -12.71 -9.05
CA TYR A 143 36.50 -12.92 -7.84
C TYR A 143 37.07 -14.09 -7.02
N THR A 144 36.91 -13.98 -5.68
CA THR A 144 37.27 -15.08 -4.78
C THR A 144 36.16 -16.13 -4.71
N PRO A 145 36.46 -17.41 -4.38
CA PRO A 145 35.46 -18.45 -4.22
C PRO A 145 34.40 -18.10 -3.21
N GLU A 146 34.76 -17.44 -2.11
CA GLU A 146 33.88 -17.01 -1.04
C GLU A 146 32.89 -15.97 -1.54
N TYR A 147 33.32 -14.98 -2.32
CA TYR A 147 32.46 -13.98 -2.91
C TYR A 147 31.43 -14.61 -3.84
N ILE A 148 31.85 -15.53 -4.69
CA ILE A 148 30.95 -16.23 -5.64
C ILE A 148 29.90 -17.04 -4.88
N ALA A 149 30.30 -17.80 -3.87
CA ALA A 149 29.40 -18.60 -3.06
C ALA A 149 28.39 -17.75 -2.31
N GLU A 150 28.82 -16.63 -1.69
CA GLU A 150 27.95 -15.69 -1.01
C GLU A 150 26.95 -15.03 -1.98
N ARG A 151 27.43 -14.62 -3.16
CA ARG A 151 26.57 -13.99 -4.16
C ARG A 151 25.50 -14.94 -4.70
N ILE A 152 25.88 -16.18 -5.02
CA ILE A 152 24.95 -17.26 -5.42
C ILE A 152 23.93 -17.53 -4.31
N TYR A 153 24.36 -17.60 -3.06
CA TYR A 153 23.47 -17.79 -1.92
C TYR A 153 22.44 -16.68 -1.80
N ASN A 154 22.86 -15.41 -1.92
CA ASN A 154 21.99 -14.25 -1.83
C ASN A 154 20.96 -14.21 -2.96
N ILE A 155 21.37 -14.52 -4.20
CA ILE A 155 20.44 -14.63 -5.35
C ILE A 155 19.43 -15.74 -5.10
N LYS A 156 19.88 -16.94 -4.73
CA LYS A 156 19.00 -18.09 -4.48
C LYS A 156 18.07 -17.86 -3.29
N LYS A 157 18.47 -17.06 -2.30
CA LYS A 157 17.62 -16.67 -1.16
C LYS A 157 16.44 -15.82 -1.58
N VAL A 158 16.67 -14.81 -2.44
CA VAL A 158 15.60 -13.96 -2.98
C VAL A 158 14.74 -14.75 -3.98
N MET A 159 15.38 -15.56 -4.84
CA MET A 159 14.69 -16.42 -5.81
C MET A 159 13.65 -17.35 -5.14
N ARG A 160 13.99 -17.96 -3.98
CA ARG A 160 13.05 -18.84 -3.24
C ARG A 160 11.78 -18.14 -2.76
N LYS A 161 11.78 -16.80 -2.65
CA LYS A 161 10.60 -16.03 -2.25
C LYS A 161 9.72 -15.66 -3.44
N HIS A 162 10.30 -15.51 -4.62
CA HIS A 162 9.62 -14.95 -5.78
C HIS A 162 9.41 -15.96 -6.93
N GLY A 163 10.08 -17.13 -6.88
CA GLY A 163 9.91 -18.16 -7.90
C GLY A 163 11.10 -19.13 -7.94
N ASN A 164 11.33 -19.73 -9.12
CA ASN A 164 12.35 -20.76 -9.33
C ASN A 164 13.45 -20.33 -10.29
N SER A 165 13.37 -19.12 -10.85
CA SER A 165 14.33 -18.58 -11.82
C SER A 165 14.63 -17.11 -11.55
N GLU A 166 15.71 -16.58 -12.15
CA GLU A 166 16.02 -15.14 -12.15
C GLU A 166 14.88 -14.33 -12.79
N ASP A 167 14.31 -14.83 -13.88
CA ASP A 167 13.21 -14.17 -14.59
C ASP A 167 11.97 -14.01 -13.68
N ASP A 168 11.73 -14.94 -12.77
CA ASP A 168 10.64 -14.82 -11.80
C ASP A 168 10.86 -13.65 -10.84
N ILE A 169 12.11 -13.35 -10.48
CA ILE A 169 12.45 -12.18 -9.64
C ILE A 169 12.14 -10.89 -10.40
N PHE A 170 12.54 -10.80 -11.68
CA PHE A 170 12.28 -9.61 -12.49
C PHE A 170 10.79 -9.43 -12.76
N ASN A 171 10.05 -10.49 -13.06
CA ASN A 171 8.61 -10.46 -13.25
C ASN A 171 7.88 -10.05 -11.96
N ALA A 172 8.31 -10.58 -10.80
CA ALA A 172 7.77 -10.21 -9.50
C ALA A 172 8.01 -8.73 -9.19
N HIS A 173 9.21 -8.21 -9.48
CA HIS A 173 9.54 -6.79 -9.31
C HIS A 173 8.62 -5.89 -10.15
N GLU A 174 8.46 -6.22 -11.44
CA GLU A 174 7.57 -5.45 -12.34
C GLU A 174 6.11 -5.47 -11.86
N GLN A 175 5.63 -6.64 -11.41
CA GLN A 175 4.27 -6.77 -10.90
C GLN A 175 4.07 -5.99 -9.60
N LEU A 176 5.02 -6.04 -8.67
CA LEU A 176 4.98 -5.28 -7.43
C LEU A 176 4.96 -3.77 -7.68
N LEU A 177 5.75 -3.27 -8.63
CA LEU A 177 5.73 -1.86 -9.03
C LEU A 177 4.37 -1.44 -9.59
N LYS A 178 3.76 -2.26 -10.46
CA LYS A 178 2.40 -2.01 -10.98
C LYS A 178 1.38 -1.96 -9.85
N ASP A 179 1.44 -2.90 -8.94
CA ASP A 179 0.52 -2.96 -7.80
C ASP A 179 0.63 -1.71 -6.93
N ILE A 180 1.84 -1.27 -6.57
CA ILE A 180 2.07 -0.05 -5.77
C ILE A 180 1.55 1.19 -6.49
N THR A 181 1.77 1.29 -7.80
CA THR A 181 1.26 2.42 -8.58
C THR A 181 -0.26 2.49 -8.53
N LEU A 182 -0.95 1.36 -8.74
CA LEU A 182 -2.40 1.29 -8.63
C LEU A 182 -2.92 1.65 -7.22
N MET A 183 -2.23 1.20 -6.17
CA MET A 183 -2.57 1.53 -4.78
C MET A 183 -2.37 3.02 -4.48
N SER A 184 -1.30 3.62 -4.98
CA SER A 184 -1.02 5.06 -4.82
C SER A 184 -2.02 5.94 -5.55
N ASP A 185 -2.39 5.60 -6.79
CA ASP A 185 -3.40 6.32 -7.57
C ASP A 185 -4.77 6.27 -6.88
N TYR A 186 -5.10 5.14 -6.27
CA TYR A 186 -6.33 4.99 -5.50
C TYR A 186 -6.32 5.86 -4.23
N GLU A 187 -5.25 5.86 -3.46
CA GLU A 187 -5.11 6.71 -2.26
C GLU A 187 -5.23 8.19 -2.61
N TYR A 188 -4.62 8.61 -3.71
CA TYR A 188 -4.78 9.98 -4.23
C TYR A 188 -6.22 10.29 -4.59
N ALA A 189 -6.91 9.38 -5.31
CA ALA A 189 -8.32 9.55 -5.66
C ALA A 189 -9.23 9.63 -4.43
N LEU A 190 -8.99 8.79 -3.42
CA LEU A 190 -9.72 8.78 -2.15
C LEU A 190 -9.56 10.11 -1.39
N ASN A 191 -8.33 10.59 -1.26
CA ASN A 191 -8.05 11.86 -0.57
C ASN A 191 -8.69 13.05 -1.29
N LYS A 192 -8.62 13.08 -2.61
CA LYS A 192 -9.29 14.10 -3.44
C LYS A 192 -10.80 14.06 -3.28
N GLN A 193 -11.41 12.88 -3.23
CA GLN A 193 -12.85 12.73 -3.02
C GLN A 193 -13.27 13.18 -1.61
N LYS A 194 -12.47 12.86 -0.57
CA LYS A 194 -12.70 13.36 0.80
C LYS A 194 -12.67 14.88 0.88
N GLU A 195 -11.72 15.51 0.22
CA GLU A 195 -11.63 16.98 0.16
C GLU A 195 -12.83 17.57 -0.54
N LEU A 196 -13.25 16.99 -1.68
CA LEU A 196 -14.44 17.42 -2.42
C LEU A 196 -15.70 17.35 -1.55
N VAL A 197 -15.96 16.21 -0.90
CA VAL A 197 -17.11 16.01 -0.01
C VAL A 197 -17.08 17.02 1.15
N ASN A 198 -15.92 17.27 1.75
CA ASN A 198 -15.81 18.25 2.83
C ASN A 198 -16.14 19.69 2.36
N ASN A 199 -15.69 20.08 1.18
CA ASN A 199 -16.00 21.38 0.60
C ASN A 199 -17.48 21.52 0.25
N LEU A 200 -18.08 20.48 -0.32
CA LEU A 200 -19.52 20.42 -0.60
C LEU A 200 -20.36 20.46 0.68
N LYS A 201 -19.91 19.81 1.77
CA LYS A 201 -20.56 19.90 3.07
C LYS A 201 -20.57 21.33 3.61
N LYS A 202 -19.47 22.07 3.48
CA LYS A 202 -19.40 23.48 3.89
C LYS A 202 -20.37 24.35 3.11
N ASP A 203 -20.43 24.21 1.77
CA ASP A 203 -21.37 24.95 0.94
C ASP A 203 -22.83 24.60 1.27
N LEU A 204 -23.12 23.31 1.45
CA LEU A 204 -24.43 22.84 1.88
C LEU A 204 -24.86 23.46 3.20
N MET A 205 -23.97 23.54 4.20
CA MET A 205 -24.27 24.13 5.52
C MET A 205 -24.55 25.62 5.43
N ILE A 206 -23.87 26.36 4.56
CA ILE A 206 -24.19 27.78 4.29
C ILE A 206 -25.63 27.91 3.78
N LYS A 207 -26.04 27.10 2.80
CA LYS A 207 -27.39 27.11 2.24
C LYS A 207 -28.43 26.61 3.23
N ALA A 208 -28.09 25.61 4.05
CA ALA A 208 -28.94 25.12 5.11
C ALA A 208 -29.24 26.20 6.16
N ASN A 209 -28.23 26.94 6.59
CA ASN A 209 -28.39 28.06 7.51
C ASN A 209 -29.27 29.18 6.92
N ALA A 210 -29.08 29.52 5.65
CA ALA A 210 -29.93 30.50 4.98
C ALA A 210 -31.39 30.05 4.96
N LEU A 211 -31.66 28.77 4.67
CA LEU A 211 -33.01 28.18 4.71
C LEU A 211 -33.58 28.18 6.14
N SER A 212 -32.78 27.84 7.13
CA SER A 212 -33.19 27.85 8.55
C SER A 212 -33.58 29.25 9.02
N ILE A 213 -32.80 30.28 8.68
CA ILE A 213 -33.10 31.67 8.98
C ILE A 213 -34.44 32.07 8.34
N LEU A 214 -34.67 31.70 7.08
CA LEU A 214 -35.93 31.97 6.41
C LEU A 214 -37.11 31.27 7.11
N ARG A 215 -36.95 30.01 7.48
CA ARG A 215 -37.96 29.21 8.21
C ARG A 215 -38.28 29.84 9.55
N ASN A 216 -37.28 30.27 10.31
CA ASN A 216 -37.48 30.96 11.59
C ASN A 216 -38.24 32.27 11.43
N LYS A 217 -38.00 33.05 10.37
CA LYS A 217 -38.76 34.28 10.05
C LYS A 217 -40.22 33.94 9.80
N TYR A 218 -40.53 32.91 9.00
CA TYR A 218 -41.89 32.53 8.74
C TYR A 218 -42.56 31.86 9.94
N ALA A 219 -41.83 31.11 10.76
CA ALA A 219 -42.34 30.54 12.00
C ALA A 219 -42.81 31.61 12.98
N ASN A 220 -42.02 32.69 13.11
CA ASN A 220 -42.41 33.82 13.96
C ASN A 220 -43.67 34.55 13.46
N LYS A 221 -43.83 34.64 12.14
CA LYS A 221 -45.04 35.15 11.53
C LYS A 221 -46.22 34.21 11.78
N LEU A 222 -46.06 32.92 11.58
CA LEU A 222 -47.05 31.88 11.83
C LEU A 222 -47.47 31.87 13.31
N ASN A 223 -46.56 31.94 14.24
CA ASN A 223 -46.87 32.01 15.69
C ASN A 223 -47.82 33.14 15.98
N LYS A 224 -47.56 34.37 15.48
CA LYS A 224 -48.42 35.54 15.69
C LYS A 224 -49.81 35.38 15.03
N GLU A 225 -49.87 34.84 13.81
CA GLU A 225 -51.13 34.63 13.10
C GLU A 225 -51.99 33.56 13.79
N VAL A 226 -51.36 32.49 14.31
CA VAL A 226 -52.05 31.45 15.08
C VAL A 226 -52.57 32.00 16.39
N ASP A 227 -51.73 32.73 17.16
CA ASP A 227 -52.16 33.33 18.42
C ASP A 227 -53.35 34.30 18.24
N ALA A 228 -53.33 35.13 17.18
CA ALA A 228 -54.46 35.99 16.86
C ALA A 228 -55.75 35.19 16.54
N GLN A 229 -55.62 34.15 15.74
CA GLN A 229 -56.80 33.30 15.36
C GLN A 229 -57.33 32.49 16.55
N LEU A 230 -56.46 32.07 17.49
CA LEU A 230 -56.85 31.40 18.73
C LEU A 230 -57.64 32.36 19.63
N SER A 231 -57.20 33.63 19.72
CA SER A 231 -57.89 34.67 20.44
C SER A 231 -59.33 34.91 19.92
N ASP A 232 -59.52 34.93 18.57
CA ASP A 232 -60.83 35.05 17.93
C ASP A 232 -61.76 33.86 18.26
N LEU A 233 -61.18 32.69 18.56
CA LEU A 233 -61.87 31.47 18.96
C LEU A 233 -62.09 31.33 20.46
N SER A 234 -61.96 32.46 21.23
CA SER A 234 -62.08 32.53 22.68
C SER A 234 -61.04 31.76 23.47
N LEU A 235 -59.85 31.57 22.87
CA LEU A 235 -58.65 31.01 23.50
C LEU A 235 -57.61 32.12 23.67
N THR A 236 -57.95 33.20 24.33
CA THR A 236 -57.17 34.45 24.45
C THR A 236 -55.82 34.26 25.15
N ASN A 237 -55.67 33.22 25.95
CA ASN A 237 -54.45 32.91 26.70
C ASN A 237 -53.64 31.77 26.11
N ALA A 238 -54.06 31.25 24.99
CA ALA A 238 -53.34 30.19 24.30
C ALA A 238 -52.22 30.76 23.43
N HIS A 239 -51.05 30.14 23.49
CA HIS A 239 -49.88 30.52 22.69
C HIS A 239 -49.34 29.35 21.91
N PHE A 240 -49.15 29.59 20.60
CA PHE A 240 -48.55 28.64 19.70
C PHE A 240 -47.08 28.93 19.43
N LYS A 241 -46.24 27.89 19.36
CA LYS A 241 -44.82 28.03 19.12
C LYS A 241 -44.33 26.95 18.15
N VAL A 242 -43.66 27.37 17.10
CA VAL A 242 -42.84 26.51 16.25
C VAL A 242 -41.46 26.39 16.86
N HIS A 243 -40.99 25.16 17.03
CA HIS A 243 -39.66 24.88 17.55
C HIS A 243 -38.84 24.15 16.49
N PHE A 244 -37.57 24.48 16.38
CA PHE A 244 -36.60 23.91 15.44
C PHE A 244 -35.49 23.22 16.21
N ASN A 245 -35.31 21.91 15.94
CA ASN A 245 -34.15 21.20 16.36
C ASN A 245 -33.23 21.04 15.15
N ILE A 246 -31.93 21.34 15.32
CA ILE A 246 -30.94 21.12 14.26
C ILE A 246 -30.59 19.64 14.21
N ILE A 247 -30.70 19.07 13.03
CA ILE A 247 -30.38 17.67 12.74
C ILE A 247 -29.34 17.58 11.61
N GLU A 248 -28.83 16.40 11.37
CA GLU A 248 -27.98 16.16 10.21
C GLU A 248 -28.71 16.49 8.91
N PRO A 249 -28.00 16.96 7.87
CA PRO A 249 -28.59 17.36 6.59
C PRO A 249 -29.45 16.26 5.98
N ARG A 250 -30.69 16.62 5.67
CA ARG A 250 -31.64 15.77 4.90
C ARG A 250 -32.04 16.48 3.62
N SER A 251 -32.76 15.80 2.75
CA SER A 251 -33.22 16.35 1.45
C SER A 251 -34.03 17.63 1.53
N ASN A 252 -34.59 17.95 2.69
CA ASN A 252 -35.43 19.12 2.94
C ASN A 252 -34.84 20.17 3.88
N GLY A 253 -33.60 20.00 4.36
CA GLY A 253 -32.95 20.94 5.29
C GLY A 253 -32.35 20.25 6.50
N ILE A 254 -31.91 21.09 7.44
CA ILE A 254 -31.31 20.67 8.73
C ILE A 254 -32.27 20.91 9.92
N ASP A 255 -33.47 21.38 9.66
CA ASP A 255 -34.45 21.72 10.70
C ASP A 255 -35.46 20.59 10.86
N ASP A 256 -35.53 20.02 12.06
CA ASP A 256 -36.63 19.19 12.51
C ASP A 256 -37.65 20.08 13.21
N VAL A 257 -38.86 20.18 12.64
CA VAL A 257 -39.85 21.16 13.04
C VAL A 257 -40.92 20.50 13.92
N THR A 258 -41.08 21.05 15.12
CA THR A 258 -42.05 20.59 16.10
C THR A 258 -42.97 21.74 16.50
N PHE A 259 -44.27 21.46 16.59
CA PHE A 259 -45.28 22.43 17.04
C PHE A 259 -45.62 22.21 18.50
N TYR A 260 -45.62 23.30 19.25
CA TYR A 260 -45.98 23.34 20.64
C TYR A 260 -47.16 24.32 20.87
N ILE A 261 -47.94 24.07 21.89
CA ILE A 261 -49.00 24.95 22.35
C ILE A 261 -49.07 24.98 23.88
N SER A 262 -49.33 26.15 24.41
CA SER A 262 -49.74 26.35 25.80
C SER A 262 -51.20 26.86 25.79
N SER A 263 -52.11 26.22 26.50
CA SER A 263 -53.52 26.59 26.52
C SER A 263 -53.86 27.79 27.41
N ASN A 264 -53.00 28.09 28.42
CA ASN A 264 -53.23 29.17 29.37
C ASN A 264 -51.91 29.76 29.88
N VAL A 265 -52.00 31.02 30.38
CA VAL A 265 -50.84 31.69 30.99
C VAL A 265 -50.28 30.85 32.18
N GLY A 266 -48.99 30.58 32.15
CA GLY A 266 -48.29 29.80 33.20
C GLY A 266 -48.35 28.28 32.99
N MET A 267 -49.03 27.76 32.00
CA MET A 267 -49.00 26.34 31.62
C MET A 267 -47.74 26.04 30.77
N PRO A 268 -47.17 24.84 30.89
CA PRO A 268 -46.07 24.45 30.06
C PRO A 268 -46.47 24.30 28.58
N PHE A 269 -45.53 24.49 27.66
CA PHE A 269 -45.73 24.17 26.26
C PHE A 269 -45.66 22.65 26.07
N ASN A 270 -46.78 22.09 25.55
CA ASN A 270 -46.88 20.67 25.19
C ASN A 270 -46.82 20.49 23.68
N HIS A 271 -46.41 19.33 23.20
CA HIS A 271 -46.52 19.04 21.77
C HIS A 271 -47.97 19.15 21.30
N LEU A 272 -48.17 19.79 20.18
CA LEU A 272 -49.53 19.96 19.61
C LEU A 272 -50.23 18.60 19.45
N LYS A 273 -49.51 17.51 19.15
CA LYS A 273 -50.07 16.17 19.04
C LYS A 273 -50.57 15.56 20.36
N ASP A 274 -50.10 16.08 21.52
CA ASP A 274 -50.40 15.52 22.82
C ASP A 274 -51.49 16.33 23.58
N VAL A 275 -52.08 17.30 22.91
CA VAL A 275 -53.18 18.12 23.49
C VAL A 275 -54.49 17.34 23.46
N VAL A 276 -54.96 16.96 24.65
CA VAL A 276 -56.02 15.94 24.83
C VAL A 276 -57.40 16.55 25.19
N SER A 277 -57.57 17.85 25.28
CA SER A 277 -58.87 18.45 25.62
C SER A 277 -59.81 18.52 24.37
N GLY A 278 -60.93 17.81 24.37
CA GLY A 278 -61.79 17.67 23.21
C GLY A 278 -62.30 18.96 22.58
N GLY A 279 -62.78 19.92 23.35
CA GLY A 279 -63.30 21.20 22.87
C GLY A 279 -62.19 22.21 22.52
N GLU A 280 -61.12 22.27 23.28
CA GLU A 280 -59.98 23.17 23.04
C GLU A 280 -59.17 22.67 21.83
N SER A 281 -58.92 21.37 21.77
CA SER A 281 -58.23 20.74 20.62
C SER A 281 -58.93 21.00 19.30
N SER A 282 -60.28 20.88 19.28
CA SER A 282 -61.05 21.15 18.08
C SER A 282 -60.98 22.63 17.64
N ARG A 283 -60.98 23.59 18.57
CA ARG A 283 -60.82 25.03 18.28
C ARG A 283 -59.38 25.34 17.81
N ILE A 284 -58.38 24.75 18.43
CA ILE A 284 -56.97 24.88 18.00
C ILE A 284 -56.81 24.37 16.57
N MET A 285 -57.30 23.17 16.29
CA MET A 285 -57.24 22.59 14.96
C MET A 285 -58.03 23.39 13.90
N LEU A 286 -59.16 23.96 14.27
CA LEU A 286 -59.90 24.87 13.42
C LEU A 286 -59.10 26.15 13.11
N GLY A 287 -58.54 26.80 14.11
CA GLY A 287 -57.65 27.97 13.94
C GLY A 287 -56.46 27.71 13.03
N LEU A 288 -55.78 26.55 13.19
CA LEU A 288 -54.72 26.15 12.32
C LEU A 288 -55.21 25.88 10.88
N LYS A 289 -56.32 25.20 10.71
CA LYS A 289 -56.94 24.96 9.38
C LYS A 289 -57.26 26.27 8.66
N VAL A 290 -57.85 27.24 9.34
CA VAL A 290 -58.17 28.57 8.79
C VAL A 290 -56.91 29.28 8.29
N ILE A 291 -55.83 29.22 9.06
CA ILE A 291 -54.58 29.83 8.65
C ILE A 291 -53.92 29.09 7.47
N PHE A 292 -53.84 27.76 7.54
CA PHE A 292 -53.28 26.97 6.45
C PHE A 292 -54.08 27.08 5.15
N SER A 293 -55.41 27.28 5.20
CA SER A 293 -56.22 27.49 4.01
C SER A 293 -55.84 28.74 3.23
N LYS A 294 -55.34 29.79 3.90
CA LYS A 294 -54.87 31.01 3.24
C LYS A 294 -53.57 30.79 2.41
N TYR A 295 -52.85 29.75 2.69
CA TYR A 295 -51.55 29.47 2.08
C TYR A 295 -51.51 28.17 1.23
N CYS A 296 -52.49 27.30 1.40
CA CYS A 296 -52.73 26.13 0.57
C CYS A 296 -53.95 26.40 -0.32
N ASN A 297 -53.82 26.25 -1.62
CA ASN A 297 -54.94 26.40 -2.55
C ASN A 297 -55.95 25.26 -2.38
N TYR A 298 -56.61 25.22 -1.25
CA TYR A 298 -57.77 24.32 -1.07
C TYR A 298 -59.03 25.02 -1.53
N GLU A 299 -59.73 24.43 -2.49
CA GLU A 299 -61.00 24.98 -2.99
C GLU A 299 -62.13 24.86 -1.96
N THR A 300 -62.08 23.87 -1.09
CA THR A 300 -63.10 23.65 -0.03
C THR A 300 -62.43 22.92 1.17
N MET A 301 -62.73 23.36 2.39
CA MET A 301 -62.44 22.60 3.59
C MET A 301 -63.75 22.14 4.23
N ILE A 302 -63.89 20.86 4.51
CA ILE A 302 -65.00 20.23 5.21
C ILE A 302 -64.52 19.82 6.61
#